data_d149fe56b0e40cf2d218c1d8d7a3aa1e
#
_entry.id   d149fe56b0e40cf2d218c1d8d7a3aa1e
#
_cell.length_a   1.000
_cell.length_b   1.000
_cell.length_c   1.000
_cell.angle_alpha   90.00
_cell.angle_beta   90.00
_cell.angle_gamma   90.00
#
_symmetry.space_group_name_H-M   'P 1'
#
loop_
_entity.id
_entity.type
_entity.pdbx_description
1 polymer ?
#
loop_
_entity_poly.entity_id
_entity_poly.type
_entity_poly.pdbx_seq_one_letter_code
_entity_poly.pdbx_strand_id
1 'polypeptide(L)'
;TGATGATGATGPAGTLPQEMFSAYSTPAQAGTDGQPLIFDRNGVTAGTAISHTANTAPVTISQPGYYYVTFHGTFAPAAGSSYPLTLSAYLQQDGTAVPGAGTQHTFQSDNDTANLSFSQIVQVTSAPSTLEVVGSGGGYLYSDAAITVQQIGTSS
;
A
#
# COMPACT_ATOMS: atom_id res chain seq x y z
N THR A 1 -42.00 26.03 42.14
CA THR A 1 -41.05 25.84 41.03
C THR A 1 -40.91 24.35 40.66
N GLY A 2 -41.01 24.04 39.39
CA GLY A 2 -40.84 22.65 38.91
C GLY A 2 -39.39 22.24 38.89
N ALA A 3 -39.13 20.95 38.96
CA ALA A 3 -37.81 20.40 38.79
C ALA A 3 -37.36 20.55 37.33
N THR A 4 -36.06 20.78 37.14
CA THR A 4 -35.48 20.79 35.81
C THR A 4 -35.59 19.39 35.21
N GLY A 5 -35.96 19.29 33.95
CA GLY A 5 -36.00 18.01 33.27
C GLY A 5 -34.61 17.35 33.19
N ALA A 6 -34.62 16.04 33.10
CA ALA A 6 -33.37 15.30 32.93
C ALA A 6 -32.70 15.64 31.59
N THR A 7 -31.37 15.67 31.60
CA THR A 7 -30.60 15.82 30.36
C THR A 7 -30.80 14.59 29.51
N GLY A 8 -30.99 14.76 28.22
CA GLY A 8 -31.09 13.65 27.30
C GLY A 8 -29.83 12.78 27.31
N ALA A 9 -29.98 11.53 26.97
CA ALA A 9 -28.85 10.60 26.88
C ALA A 9 -27.87 11.10 25.84
N THR A 10 -26.57 10.92 26.14
CA THR A 10 -25.52 11.17 25.16
C THR A 10 -25.66 10.14 24.03
N GLY A 11 -25.56 10.60 22.79
CA GLY A 11 -25.55 9.70 21.65
C GLY A 11 -24.39 8.70 21.73
N PRO A 12 -24.48 7.57 21.02
CA PRO A 12 -23.40 6.61 21.02
C PRO A 12 -22.11 7.26 20.54
N ALA A 13 -20.99 6.86 21.13
CA ALA A 13 -19.67 7.30 20.67
C ALA A 13 -19.48 6.81 19.24
N GLY A 14 -18.92 7.66 18.37
CA GLY A 14 -18.53 7.25 17.04
C GLY A 14 -17.44 6.17 17.12
N THR A 15 -17.53 5.16 16.28
CA THR A 15 -16.51 4.13 16.18
C THR A 15 -15.59 4.45 15.02
N LEU A 16 -14.27 4.44 15.26
CA LEU A 16 -13.32 4.53 14.20
C LEU A 16 -13.31 3.22 13.42
N PRO A 17 -13.07 3.27 12.09
CA PRO A 17 -12.90 2.04 11.32
C PRO A 17 -11.76 1.20 11.91
N GLN A 18 -11.99 -0.10 12.03
CA GLN A 18 -11.02 -1.05 12.57
C GLN A 18 -10.41 -1.91 11.47
N GLU A 19 -10.38 -1.39 10.24
CA GLU A 19 -9.84 -2.09 9.10
C GLU A 19 -8.39 -1.71 8.91
N MET A 20 -7.50 -2.65 9.20
CA MET A 20 -6.05 -2.47 9.08
C MET A 20 -5.43 -3.72 8.51
N PHE A 21 -4.41 -3.54 7.70
CA PHE A 21 -3.77 -4.64 7.02
C PHE A 21 -2.31 -4.32 6.72
N SER A 22 -1.44 -5.33 6.81
CA SER A 22 -0.09 -5.25 6.29
C SER A 22 0.31 -6.54 5.58
N ALA A 23 1.12 -6.39 4.55
CA ALA A 23 1.79 -7.50 3.88
C ALA A 23 3.25 -7.12 3.65
N TYR A 24 4.10 -8.12 3.55
CA TYR A 24 5.53 -7.86 3.42
C TYR A 24 6.25 -8.97 2.68
N SER A 25 7.46 -8.67 2.26
CA SER A 25 8.38 -9.60 1.63
C SER A 25 9.76 -9.36 2.21
N THR A 26 10.28 -10.30 2.98
CA THR A 26 11.56 -10.15 3.67
C THR A 26 12.74 -10.56 2.80
N PRO A 27 12.76 -11.75 2.18
CA PRO A 27 13.90 -12.14 1.35
C PRO A 27 13.92 -11.34 0.04
N ALA A 28 15.10 -11.23 -0.54
CA ALA A 28 15.25 -10.59 -1.83
C ALA A 28 14.48 -11.35 -2.92
N GLN A 29 13.72 -10.60 -3.70
CA GLN A 29 12.95 -11.14 -4.82
C GLN A 29 13.28 -10.36 -6.09
N ALA A 30 13.18 -11.04 -7.22
CA ALA A 30 13.33 -10.41 -8.52
C ALA A 30 12.04 -9.69 -8.90
N GLY A 31 12.19 -8.44 -9.32
CA GLY A 31 11.10 -7.65 -9.88
C GLY A 31 11.27 -7.50 -11.39
N THR A 32 10.16 -7.49 -12.10
CA THR A 32 10.13 -7.31 -13.54
C THR A 32 9.59 -5.92 -13.88
N ASP A 33 10.22 -5.28 -14.85
CA ASP A 33 9.82 -3.95 -15.30
C ASP A 33 8.33 -3.89 -15.64
N GLY A 34 7.62 -2.97 -15.02
CA GLY A 34 6.20 -2.74 -15.25
C GLY A 34 5.26 -3.75 -14.62
N GLN A 35 5.77 -4.69 -13.84
CA GLN A 35 4.94 -5.71 -13.17
C GLN A 35 4.81 -5.40 -11.68
N PRO A 36 3.69 -5.81 -11.05
CA PRO A 36 3.50 -5.56 -9.64
C PRO A 36 4.43 -6.41 -8.76
N LEU A 37 4.79 -5.85 -7.61
CA LEU A 37 5.55 -6.54 -6.59
C LEU A 37 4.69 -7.59 -5.91
N ILE A 38 5.29 -8.75 -5.63
CA ILE A 38 4.65 -9.82 -4.87
C ILE A 38 5.05 -9.67 -3.41
N PHE A 39 4.07 -9.76 -2.51
CA PHE A 39 4.32 -9.82 -1.07
C PHE A 39 4.12 -11.27 -0.62
N ASP A 40 5.18 -11.90 -0.12
CA ASP A 40 5.17 -13.33 0.18
C ASP A 40 4.42 -13.68 1.48
N ARG A 41 4.19 -12.70 2.35
CA ARG A 41 3.59 -12.91 3.66
C ARG A 41 2.55 -11.83 3.97
N ASN A 42 1.53 -12.25 4.73
CA ASN A 42 0.62 -11.32 5.40
C ASN A 42 1.14 -11.03 6.80
N GLY A 43 1.04 -9.78 7.20
CA GLY A 43 1.36 -9.34 8.55
C GLY A 43 0.11 -9.25 9.41
N VAL A 44 -0.07 -8.10 10.05
CA VAL A 44 -1.22 -7.85 10.92
C VAL A 44 -2.46 -7.56 10.07
N THR A 45 -3.58 -8.16 10.44
CA THR A 45 -4.88 -7.89 9.83
C THR A 45 -5.91 -7.66 10.93
N ALA A 46 -6.68 -6.59 10.83
CA ALA A 46 -7.85 -6.33 11.66
C ALA A 46 -9.02 -6.02 10.74
N GLY A 47 -10.17 -6.61 11.03
CA GLY A 47 -11.35 -6.49 10.17
C GLY A 47 -11.31 -7.42 8.97
N THR A 48 -12.22 -7.22 8.03
CA THR A 48 -12.40 -8.09 6.86
C THR A 48 -12.42 -7.33 5.54
N ALA A 49 -12.32 -5.99 5.58
CA ALA A 49 -12.43 -5.18 4.38
C ALA A 49 -11.18 -5.23 3.50
N ILE A 50 -10.02 -5.53 4.06
CA ILE A 50 -8.76 -5.53 3.34
C ILE A 50 -8.19 -6.94 3.37
N SER A 51 -7.88 -7.50 2.21
CA SER A 51 -7.41 -8.88 2.09
C SER A 51 -6.29 -8.99 1.06
N HIS A 52 -5.47 -10.03 1.25
CA HIS A 52 -4.35 -10.34 0.36
C HIS A 52 -4.02 -11.82 0.53
N THR A 53 -3.83 -12.51 -0.58
CA THR A 53 -3.32 -13.88 -0.57
C THR A 53 -1.80 -13.84 -0.53
N ALA A 54 -1.20 -14.51 0.43
CA ALA A 54 0.26 -14.59 0.54
C ALA A 54 0.87 -15.07 -0.77
N ASN A 55 2.01 -14.51 -1.12
CA ASN A 55 2.74 -14.79 -2.35
C ASN A 55 2.00 -14.38 -3.63
N THR A 56 1.20 -13.33 -3.53
CA THR A 56 0.59 -12.65 -4.69
C THR A 56 0.80 -11.14 -4.60
N ALA A 57 0.47 -10.42 -5.66
CA ALA A 57 0.64 -8.97 -5.71
C ALA A 57 -0.57 -8.19 -5.18
N PRO A 58 -1.83 -8.51 -5.56
CA PRO A 58 -2.94 -7.59 -5.29
C PRO A 58 -3.39 -7.60 -3.84
N VAL A 59 -3.63 -6.40 -3.31
CA VAL A 59 -4.36 -6.16 -2.06
C VAL A 59 -5.76 -5.71 -2.45
N THR A 60 -6.77 -6.40 -1.95
CA THR A 60 -8.16 -6.15 -2.32
C THR A 60 -8.88 -5.43 -1.17
N ILE A 61 -9.60 -4.36 -1.51
CA ILE A 61 -10.44 -3.61 -0.59
C ILE A 61 -11.89 -3.86 -0.97
N SER A 62 -12.67 -4.43 -0.05
CA SER A 62 -14.04 -4.86 -0.30
C SER A 62 -15.10 -3.88 0.20
N GLN A 63 -14.71 -2.76 0.78
CA GLN A 63 -15.61 -1.73 1.30
C GLN A 63 -15.26 -0.35 0.74
N PRO A 64 -16.24 0.45 0.30
CA PRO A 64 -16.00 1.86 -0.01
C PRO A 64 -15.51 2.63 1.19
N GLY A 65 -14.72 3.66 0.96
CA GLY A 65 -14.18 4.52 2.00
C GLY A 65 -12.86 5.16 1.60
N TYR A 66 -12.21 5.74 2.58
CA TYR A 66 -10.90 6.36 2.44
C TYR A 66 -9.86 5.51 3.17
N TYR A 67 -8.75 5.27 2.50
CA TYR A 67 -7.70 4.38 3.00
C TYR A 67 -6.35 5.07 2.92
N TYR A 68 -5.57 4.95 3.99
CA TYR A 68 -4.19 5.40 4.02
C TYR A 68 -3.29 4.23 3.66
N VAL A 69 -2.48 4.41 2.64
CA VAL A 69 -1.58 3.38 2.10
C VAL A 69 -0.15 3.84 2.25
N THR A 70 0.69 3.01 2.84
CA THR A 70 2.14 3.25 2.91
C THR A 70 2.88 2.08 2.31
N PHE A 71 4.00 2.38 1.69
CA PHE A 71 4.90 1.38 1.15
C PHE A 71 6.34 1.77 1.42
N HIS A 72 7.18 0.78 1.70
CA HIS A 72 8.63 0.94 1.70
C HIS A 72 9.29 -0.35 1.23
N GLY A 73 10.50 -0.25 0.71
CA GLY A 73 11.30 -1.40 0.33
C GLY A 73 12.73 -1.00 0.00
N THR A 74 13.62 -1.96 0.07
CA THR A 74 15.01 -1.83 -0.37
C THR A 74 15.12 -2.38 -1.77
N PHE A 75 15.68 -1.57 -2.68
CA PHE A 75 15.77 -1.89 -4.10
C PHE A 75 17.22 -1.90 -4.56
N ALA A 76 17.51 -2.79 -5.48
CA ALA A 76 18.79 -2.89 -6.14
C ALA A 76 18.57 -3.20 -7.63
N PRO A 77 19.50 -2.81 -8.53
CA PRO A 77 19.36 -3.17 -9.94
C PRO A 77 19.57 -4.67 -10.13
N ALA A 78 18.87 -5.23 -11.12
CA ALA A 78 19.10 -6.64 -11.52
C ALA A 78 20.49 -6.81 -12.14
N ALA A 79 21.03 -8.02 -12.05
CA ALA A 79 22.29 -8.34 -12.69
C ALA A 79 22.20 -8.09 -14.19
N GLY A 80 23.26 -7.51 -14.76
CA GLY A 80 23.33 -7.22 -16.20
C GLY A 80 22.63 -5.94 -16.62
N SER A 81 22.18 -5.11 -15.67
CA SER A 81 21.55 -3.82 -15.98
C SER A 81 22.53 -2.85 -16.60
N SER A 82 22.02 -1.96 -17.44
CA SER A 82 22.78 -0.83 -17.99
C SER A 82 22.55 0.42 -17.13
N TYR A 83 23.58 1.25 -16.98
CA TYR A 83 23.53 2.43 -16.11
C TYR A 83 23.73 3.71 -16.90
N PRO A 84 23.13 4.84 -16.49
CA PRO A 84 22.25 4.98 -15.32
C PRO A 84 20.91 4.27 -15.52
N LEU A 85 20.37 3.71 -14.45
CA LEU A 85 19.07 3.03 -14.45
C LEU A 85 18.14 3.75 -13.49
N THR A 86 17.08 4.37 -13.99
CA THR A 86 16.06 5.00 -13.13
C THR A 86 14.93 4.03 -12.89
N LEU A 87 14.75 3.66 -11.62
CA LEU A 87 13.67 2.79 -11.17
C LEU A 87 12.64 3.61 -10.41
N SER A 88 11.38 3.48 -10.81
CA SER A 88 10.24 4.07 -10.12
C SER A 88 9.48 2.98 -9.40
N ALA A 89 8.98 3.28 -8.19
CA ALA A 89 8.01 2.46 -7.50
C ALA A 89 6.77 3.31 -7.25
N TYR A 90 5.60 2.79 -7.56
CA TYR A 90 4.36 3.54 -7.45
C TYR A 90 3.17 2.62 -7.18
N LEU A 91 2.09 3.23 -6.66
CA LEU A 91 0.85 2.53 -6.36
C LEU A 91 -0.09 2.60 -7.56
N GLN A 92 -0.70 1.47 -7.88
CA GLN A 92 -1.85 1.41 -8.80
C GLN A 92 -3.11 1.05 -8.04
N GLN A 93 -4.20 1.70 -8.41
CA GLN A 93 -5.54 1.33 -7.98
C GLN A 93 -6.34 0.94 -9.21
N ASP A 94 -6.80 -0.29 -9.25
CA ASP A 94 -7.56 -0.85 -10.38
C ASP A 94 -6.85 -0.63 -11.73
N GLY A 95 -5.53 -0.81 -11.73
CA GLY A 95 -4.70 -0.69 -12.94
C GLY A 95 -4.30 0.73 -13.30
N THR A 96 -4.71 1.74 -12.55
CA THR A 96 -4.37 3.15 -12.81
C THR A 96 -3.45 3.67 -11.73
N ALA A 97 -2.37 4.35 -12.13
CA ALA A 97 -1.44 4.95 -11.19
C ALA A 97 -2.14 5.98 -10.29
N VAL A 98 -1.89 5.89 -8.99
CA VAL A 98 -2.44 6.84 -8.02
C VAL A 98 -1.56 8.08 -7.99
N PRO A 99 -2.10 9.28 -8.28
CA PRO A 99 -1.31 10.50 -8.23
C PRO A 99 -0.68 10.72 -6.86
N GLY A 100 0.58 11.09 -6.83
CA GLY A 100 1.31 11.35 -5.59
C GLY A 100 1.80 10.12 -4.84
N ALA A 101 1.48 8.92 -5.30
CA ALA A 101 1.88 7.67 -4.66
C ALA A 101 3.02 7.02 -5.44
N GLY A 102 4.19 7.68 -5.47
CA GLY A 102 5.33 7.15 -6.19
C GLY A 102 6.62 7.84 -5.81
N THR A 103 7.72 7.18 -6.14
CA THR A 103 9.07 7.67 -5.88
C THR A 103 10.02 6.99 -6.87
N GLN A 104 11.22 7.54 -7.01
CA GLN A 104 12.20 6.97 -7.92
C GLN A 104 13.62 7.16 -7.42
N HIS A 105 14.52 6.33 -7.94
CA HIS A 105 15.95 6.44 -7.71
C HIS A 105 16.68 6.10 -8.99
N THR A 106 17.76 6.81 -9.27
CA THR A 106 18.65 6.51 -10.39
C THR A 106 19.87 5.79 -9.88
N PHE A 107 20.00 4.52 -10.25
CA PHE A 107 21.17 3.71 -9.93
C PHE A 107 22.29 4.06 -10.88
N GLN A 108 23.51 4.18 -10.34
CA GLN A 108 24.71 4.49 -11.11
C GLN A 108 25.61 3.28 -11.33
N SER A 109 25.42 2.22 -10.55
CA SER A 109 26.24 1.00 -10.64
C SER A 109 25.47 -0.18 -10.04
N ASP A 110 26.00 -1.38 -10.27
CA ASP A 110 25.42 -2.61 -9.73
C ASP A 110 25.57 -2.76 -8.21
N ASN A 111 26.41 -1.93 -7.58
CA ASN A 111 26.56 -1.90 -6.11
C ASN A 111 25.65 -0.87 -5.44
N ASP A 112 24.90 -0.12 -6.22
CA ASP A 112 23.99 0.90 -5.68
C ASP A 112 22.72 0.25 -5.14
N THR A 113 22.21 0.78 -4.04
CA THR A 113 20.92 0.38 -3.46
C THR A 113 20.13 1.61 -3.05
N ALA A 114 18.82 1.45 -2.93
CA ALA A 114 17.94 2.55 -2.54
C ALA A 114 16.81 2.05 -1.67
N ASN A 115 16.41 2.89 -0.71
CA ASN A 115 15.16 2.73 0.01
C ASN A 115 14.11 3.59 -0.67
N LEU A 116 13.08 2.97 -1.22
CA LEU A 116 11.99 3.67 -1.87
C LEU A 116 10.75 3.56 -1.00
N SER A 117 10.11 4.70 -0.76
CA SER A 117 8.92 4.73 0.07
C SER A 117 7.95 5.78 -0.46
N PHE A 118 6.67 5.53 -0.27
CA PHE A 118 5.62 6.50 -0.55
C PHE A 118 4.44 6.26 0.38
N SER A 119 3.60 7.27 0.49
CA SER A 119 2.33 7.15 1.18
C SER A 119 1.29 8.01 0.46
N GLN A 120 0.04 7.59 0.49
CA GLN A 120 -1.05 8.36 -0.09
C GLN A 120 -2.39 7.90 0.48
N ILE A 121 -3.34 8.80 0.47
CA ILE A 121 -4.75 8.47 0.75
C ILE A 121 -5.40 8.10 -0.58
N VAL A 122 -6.09 6.96 -0.61
CA VAL A 122 -6.87 6.53 -1.76
C VAL A 122 -8.34 6.47 -1.37
N GLN A 123 -9.20 6.78 -2.33
CA GLN A 123 -10.64 6.64 -2.17
C GLN A 123 -11.12 5.41 -2.94
N VAL A 124 -11.92 4.58 -2.26
CA VAL A 124 -12.63 3.47 -2.89
C VAL A 124 -14.09 3.87 -2.98
N THR A 125 -14.56 4.14 -4.19
CA THR A 125 -15.96 4.49 -4.46
C THR A 125 -16.79 3.29 -4.85
N SER A 126 -16.18 2.35 -5.56
CA SER A 126 -16.80 1.09 -5.97
C SER A 126 -15.94 -0.07 -5.52
N ALA A 127 -16.49 -0.94 -4.71
CA ALA A 127 -15.79 -2.14 -4.23
C ALA A 127 -16.22 -3.36 -5.07
N PRO A 128 -15.33 -4.35 -5.22
CA PRO A 128 -13.96 -4.40 -4.72
C PRO A 128 -13.02 -3.51 -5.55
N SER A 129 -11.98 -3.02 -4.87
CA SER A 129 -10.90 -2.24 -5.49
C SER A 129 -9.58 -2.92 -5.18
N THR A 130 -8.67 -2.90 -6.13
CA THR A 130 -7.39 -3.60 -6.02
C THR A 130 -6.24 -2.60 -6.00
N LEU A 131 -5.33 -2.77 -5.04
CA LEU A 131 -4.10 -1.98 -4.93
C LEU A 131 -2.91 -2.87 -5.26
N GLU A 132 -1.98 -2.35 -6.05
CA GLU A 132 -0.73 -3.02 -6.38
C GLU A 132 0.40 -2.00 -6.37
N VAL A 133 1.60 -2.43 -5.95
CA VAL A 133 2.82 -1.62 -6.07
C VAL A 133 3.56 -2.12 -7.29
N VAL A 134 3.95 -1.21 -8.16
CA VAL A 134 4.62 -1.53 -9.43
C VAL A 134 6.01 -0.90 -9.45
N GLY A 135 7.00 -1.69 -9.86
CA GLY A 135 8.33 -1.20 -10.17
C GLY A 135 8.50 -1.05 -11.67
N SER A 136 9.06 0.05 -12.12
CA SER A 136 9.18 0.37 -13.55
C SER A 136 10.50 1.07 -13.84
N GLY A 137 11.10 0.72 -14.98
CA GLY A 137 12.34 1.32 -15.49
C GLY A 137 13.38 0.30 -15.90
N GLY A 138 13.26 -0.93 -15.44
CA GLY A 138 14.15 -2.05 -15.74
C GLY A 138 13.96 -3.16 -14.73
N GLY A 139 14.70 -4.23 -14.87
CA GLY A 139 14.72 -5.33 -13.89
C GLY A 139 15.39 -4.91 -12.60
N TYR A 140 14.92 -5.42 -11.49
CA TYR A 140 15.39 -5.04 -10.16
C TYR A 140 15.25 -6.19 -9.17
N LEU A 141 15.87 -6.03 -7.99
CA LEU A 141 15.65 -6.87 -6.83
C LEU A 141 15.01 -6.00 -5.75
N TYR A 142 14.10 -6.57 -4.97
CA TYR A 142 13.53 -5.88 -3.81
C TYR A 142 13.54 -6.81 -2.61
N SER A 143 13.72 -6.21 -1.42
CA SER A 143 13.77 -6.90 -0.14
C SER A 143 13.24 -6.01 0.95
N ASP A 144 12.86 -6.59 2.09
CA ASP A 144 12.31 -5.86 3.23
C ASP A 144 11.22 -4.87 2.80
N ALA A 145 10.38 -5.33 1.88
CA ALA A 145 9.29 -4.52 1.33
C ALA A 145 8.02 -4.77 2.15
N ALA A 146 7.28 -3.71 2.40
CA ALA A 146 6.03 -3.81 3.13
C ALA A 146 5.01 -2.79 2.61
N ILE A 147 3.76 -3.23 2.55
CA ILE A 147 2.61 -2.37 2.29
C ILE A 147 1.70 -2.40 3.53
N THR A 148 1.25 -1.23 3.95
CA THR A 148 0.28 -1.09 5.03
C THR A 148 -0.92 -0.33 4.50
N VAL A 149 -2.11 -0.82 4.80
CA VAL A 149 -3.37 -0.20 4.39
C VAL A 149 -4.26 -0.07 5.62
N GLN A 150 -4.78 1.12 5.83
CA GLN A 150 -5.64 1.42 6.97
C GLN A 150 -6.82 2.26 6.51
N GLN A 151 -8.02 1.85 6.86
CA GLN A 151 -9.19 2.69 6.63
C GLN A 151 -9.18 3.88 7.59
N ILE A 152 -9.31 5.08 7.04
CA ILE A 152 -9.29 6.32 7.81
C ILE A 152 -10.62 7.07 7.76
N GLY A 153 -11.56 6.63 6.93
CA GLY A 153 -12.87 7.22 6.83
C GLY A 153 -13.82 6.34 6.04
N THR A 154 -15.10 6.54 6.28
CA THR A 154 -16.14 5.87 5.51
C THR A 154 -16.64 6.81 4.42
N SER A 155 -17.03 6.26 3.27
CA SER A 155 -17.70 7.07 2.25
C SER A 155 -19.13 7.36 2.68
N SER A 156 -19.56 8.57 2.47
CA SER A 156 -20.93 8.98 2.75
C SER A 156 -21.84 8.67 1.58
#